data_135e914d68b693cae8c9d3a8d2044d2f
#
_entry.id   135e914d68b693cae8c9d3a8d2044d2f
#
_cell.length_a   1.000
_cell.length_b   1.000
_cell.length_c   1.000
_cell.angle_alpha   90.00
_cell.angle_beta   90.00
_cell.angle_gamma   90.00
#
_symmetry.space_group_name_H-M   'P 1'
#
loop_
_entity.id
_entity.type
_entity.pdbx_description
1 polymer ?
#
loop_
_entity_poly.entity_id
_entity_poly.type
_entity_poly.pdbx_seq_one_letter_code
_entity_poly.pdbx_strand_id
1 'polypeptide(L)'
;MTRIALLVLTLLGASLWSVAPAAAADMDCGDFATQAAAQSFFAAAGPGDPHLLDGDGDGVACESNPCPCVTTPVPLAGTANPTPTPTTTPTPTVAPTSTDPEGSGSSGPTRRDRAVVVRVTDGDTLKVRMVGGRERYVRLIGIDTPEVHGRTECGGAAASSAMRRLAPVGSRVVLVSDPTQADRDRYDRLLRYVERRGRDIGKVQVASGHAQVYVYRNDPFRRTDTYEGVERRAERLGRGLWSRCWR
;
A
#
# COMPACT_ATOMS: atom_id res chain seq x y z
N MET A 1 69.55 -46.34 19.72
CA MET A 1 68.65 -45.53 20.53
C MET A 1 68.06 -44.39 19.66
N THR A 2 66.94 -44.70 19.00
CA THR A 2 66.36 -43.90 17.94
C THR A 2 65.20 -43.08 18.56
N ARG A 3 65.28 -41.73 18.59
CA ARG A 3 64.22 -40.86 19.11
C ARG A 3 63.32 -40.50 17.94
N ILE A 4 62.06 -40.91 18.01
CA ILE A 4 60.97 -40.53 17.08
C ILE A 4 60.39 -39.22 17.63
N ALA A 5 60.48 -38.12 16.85
CA ALA A 5 59.81 -36.89 17.14
C ALA A 5 58.41 -36.91 16.51
N LEU A 6 57.37 -36.85 17.34
CA LEU A 6 55.96 -36.68 16.89
C LEU A 6 55.69 -35.19 16.57
N LEU A 7 55.44 -34.89 15.33
CA LEU A 7 54.93 -33.56 14.89
C LEU A 7 53.42 -33.56 15.05
N VAL A 8 52.92 -32.77 15.98
CA VAL A 8 51.48 -32.50 16.16
C VAL A 8 51.12 -31.30 15.27
N LEU A 9 50.39 -31.61 14.18
CA LEU A 9 49.85 -30.59 13.26
C LEU A 9 48.52 -30.08 13.78
N THR A 10 48.47 -28.89 14.40
CA THR A 10 47.24 -28.26 14.82
C THR A 10 46.58 -27.55 13.63
N LEU A 11 45.49 -28.13 13.12
CA LEU A 11 44.58 -27.46 12.16
C LEU A 11 43.74 -26.41 12.88
N LEU A 12 44.06 -25.13 12.69
CA LEU A 12 43.17 -24.01 13.03
C LEU A 12 42.03 -23.98 12.00
N GLY A 13 40.89 -24.51 12.36
CA GLY A 13 39.65 -24.32 11.60
C GLY A 13 39.14 -22.87 11.74
N ALA A 14 39.32 -22.06 10.72
CA ALA A 14 38.68 -20.77 10.62
C ALA A 14 37.19 -20.94 10.35
N SER A 15 36.37 -20.83 11.39
CA SER A 15 34.90 -20.78 11.25
C SER A 15 34.53 -19.43 10.62
N LEU A 16 34.20 -19.42 9.31
CA LEU A 16 33.57 -18.30 8.65
C LEU A 16 32.15 -18.18 9.19
N TRP A 17 31.95 -17.30 10.12
CA TRP A 17 30.62 -16.87 10.54
C TRP A 17 30.05 -16.03 9.39
N SER A 18 29.14 -16.62 8.61
CA SER A 18 28.30 -15.86 7.67
C SER A 18 27.36 -14.98 8.51
N VAL A 19 27.69 -13.71 8.64
CA VAL A 19 26.76 -12.69 9.13
C VAL A 19 25.70 -12.56 8.07
N ALA A 20 24.51 -13.12 8.33
CA ALA A 20 23.34 -12.83 7.51
C ALA A 20 23.10 -11.31 7.54
N PRO A 21 22.87 -10.65 6.40
CA PRO A 21 22.51 -9.24 6.43
C PRO A 21 21.26 -9.08 7.27
N ALA A 22 21.32 -8.22 8.30
CA ALA A 22 20.15 -7.83 9.05
C ALA A 22 19.13 -7.32 8.03
N ALA A 23 17.92 -7.88 8.03
CA ALA A 23 16.83 -7.35 7.23
C ALA A 23 16.73 -5.87 7.62
N ALA A 24 16.96 -4.98 6.64
CA ALA A 24 16.84 -3.55 6.88
C ALA A 24 15.42 -3.29 7.40
N ALA A 25 15.33 -2.58 8.53
CA ALA A 25 14.04 -2.18 9.07
C ALA A 25 13.28 -1.43 7.98
N ASP A 26 12.00 -1.74 7.83
CA ASP A 26 11.13 -1.02 6.92
C ASP A 26 10.95 0.41 7.45
N MET A 27 11.46 1.39 6.72
CA MET A 27 11.44 2.81 7.10
C MET A 27 10.25 3.49 6.44
N ASP A 28 9.57 4.37 7.16
CA ASP A 28 8.49 5.17 6.59
C ASP A 28 8.74 6.68 6.77
N CYS A 29 7.91 7.52 6.14
CA CYS A 29 8.09 8.97 6.19
C CYS A 29 8.07 9.54 7.62
N GLY A 30 7.41 8.86 8.56
CA GLY A 30 7.36 9.25 9.97
C GLY A 30 8.67 9.02 10.73
N ASP A 31 9.58 8.18 10.19
CA ASP A 31 10.88 7.90 10.79
C ASP A 31 11.91 8.99 10.51
N PHE A 32 11.59 9.92 9.62
CA PHE A 32 12.47 11.02 9.23
C PHE A 32 11.97 12.36 9.76
N ALA A 33 12.84 13.07 10.46
CA ALA A 33 12.52 14.40 11.01
C ALA A 33 12.28 15.46 9.93
N THR A 34 12.86 15.28 8.72
CA THR A 34 12.77 16.21 7.60
C THR A 34 12.65 15.48 6.27
N GLN A 35 12.10 16.17 5.27
CA GLN A 35 12.03 15.66 3.89
C GLN A 35 13.44 15.39 3.32
N ALA A 36 14.41 16.24 3.58
CA ALA A 36 15.79 16.05 3.12
C ALA A 36 16.45 14.79 3.68
N ALA A 37 16.14 14.43 4.93
CA ALA A 37 16.63 13.18 5.53
C ALA A 37 15.98 11.96 4.85
N ALA A 38 14.69 12.00 4.60
CA ALA A 38 13.98 10.97 3.86
C ALA A 38 14.51 10.82 2.42
N GLN A 39 14.73 11.92 1.71
CA GLN A 39 15.28 11.92 0.35
C GLN A 39 16.68 11.31 0.29
N SER A 40 17.52 11.62 1.27
CA SER A 40 18.87 11.05 1.36
C SER A 40 18.85 9.55 1.57
N PHE A 41 17.96 9.07 2.44
CA PHE A 41 17.75 7.65 2.67
C PHE A 41 17.19 6.95 1.42
N PHE A 42 16.17 7.54 0.79
CA PHE A 42 15.57 7.05 -0.46
C PHE A 42 16.60 6.88 -1.57
N ALA A 43 17.49 7.87 -1.77
CA ALA A 43 18.55 7.79 -2.74
C ALA A 43 19.57 6.66 -2.44
N ALA A 44 19.77 6.33 -1.17
CA ALA A 44 20.69 5.28 -0.73
C ALA A 44 20.05 3.88 -0.69
N ALA A 45 18.73 3.77 -0.57
CA ALA A 45 18.01 2.50 -0.46
C ALA A 45 18.01 1.66 -1.75
N GLY A 46 18.43 2.26 -2.87
CA GLY A 46 18.53 1.57 -4.17
C GLY A 46 17.26 1.70 -5.01
N PRO A 47 17.28 1.11 -6.22
CA PRO A 47 16.20 1.29 -7.20
C PRO A 47 14.89 0.62 -6.75
N GLY A 48 13.77 1.22 -7.14
CA GLY A 48 12.44 0.63 -7.00
C GLY A 48 11.69 0.96 -5.72
N ASP A 49 12.15 1.94 -4.93
CA ASP A 49 11.50 2.40 -3.69
C ASP A 49 11.09 1.25 -2.74
N PRO A 50 12.07 0.50 -2.20
CA PRO A 50 11.78 -0.68 -1.39
C PRO A 50 11.03 -0.36 -0.09
N HIS A 51 11.10 0.90 0.38
CA HIS A 51 10.46 1.39 1.61
C HIS A 51 9.18 2.19 1.33
N LEU A 52 8.79 2.38 0.06
CA LEU A 52 7.60 3.13 -0.37
C LEU A 52 7.59 4.60 0.12
N LEU A 53 8.75 5.23 0.15
CA LEU A 53 8.93 6.62 0.59
C LEU A 53 8.50 7.64 -0.47
N ASP A 54 8.54 7.26 -1.75
CA ASP A 54 8.08 8.05 -2.90
C ASP A 54 6.68 7.57 -3.31
N GLY A 55 5.67 8.20 -2.73
CA GLY A 55 4.27 7.75 -2.86
C GLY A 55 3.65 7.98 -4.25
N ASP A 56 4.13 8.94 -5.03
CA ASP A 56 3.62 9.27 -6.36
C ASP A 56 4.57 8.85 -7.49
N GLY A 57 5.80 8.44 -7.14
CA GLY A 57 6.81 7.90 -8.06
C GLY A 57 7.44 8.98 -8.93
N ASP A 58 7.53 10.20 -8.41
CA ASP A 58 8.15 11.32 -9.11
C ASP A 58 9.66 11.45 -8.81
N GLY A 59 10.18 10.62 -7.90
CA GLY A 59 11.57 10.59 -7.46
C GLY A 59 11.85 11.46 -6.24
N VAL A 60 10.83 12.07 -5.64
CA VAL A 60 10.93 12.86 -4.42
C VAL A 60 10.26 12.14 -3.26
N ALA A 61 11.04 11.79 -2.25
CA ALA A 61 10.54 11.04 -1.10
C ALA A 61 9.94 11.97 -0.04
N CYS A 62 8.83 11.52 0.59
CA CYS A 62 8.26 12.11 1.80
C CYS A 62 8.01 13.63 1.73
N GLU A 63 7.43 14.11 0.65
CA GLU A 63 7.18 15.56 0.40
C GLU A 63 6.33 16.25 1.47
N SER A 64 5.56 15.48 2.24
CA SER A 64 4.76 15.98 3.37
C SER A 64 5.57 16.22 4.65
N ASN A 65 6.84 15.81 4.69
CA ASN A 65 7.69 16.02 5.87
C ASN A 65 8.16 17.48 5.97
N PRO A 66 8.47 17.96 7.20
CA PRO A 66 9.00 19.30 7.38
C PRO A 66 10.29 19.55 6.57
N CYS A 67 10.47 20.80 6.12
CA CYS A 67 11.75 21.23 5.53
C CYS A 67 12.87 21.31 6.61
N PRO A 68 14.17 21.17 6.25
CA PRO A 68 14.73 21.39 4.90
C PRO A 68 14.29 20.36 3.87
N CYS A 69 13.96 20.83 2.66
CA CYS A 69 13.44 20.02 1.57
C CYS A 69 14.45 19.92 0.41
N VAL A 70 14.55 18.72 -0.16
CA VAL A 70 15.30 18.45 -1.40
C VAL A 70 14.29 17.97 -2.44
N THR A 71 14.06 18.76 -3.46
CA THR A 71 13.09 18.49 -4.52
C THR A 71 13.75 17.95 -5.80
N THR A 72 15.04 17.59 -5.72
CA THR A 72 15.73 16.98 -6.86
C THR A 72 15.32 15.51 -6.96
N PRO A 73 14.61 15.10 -8.05
CA PRO A 73 14.16 13.73 -8.21
C PRO A 73 15.35 12.76 -8.33
N VAL A 74 15.24 11.62 -7.66
CA VAL A 74 16.16 10.49 -7.86
C VAL A 74 15.56 9.58 -8.93
N PRO A 75 16.28 9.29 -10.04
CA PRO A 75 15.79 8.41 -11.08
C PRO A 75 15.52 7.01 -10.52
N LEU A 76 14.26 6.57 -10.55
CA LEU A 76 13.91 5.18 -10.28
C LEU A 76 14.40 4.33 -11.47
N ALA A 77 15.36 3.43 -11.25
CA ALA A 77 15.87 2.57 -12.30
C ALA A 77 14.74 1.73 -12.90
N GLY A 78 14.35 2.02 -14.14
CA GLY A 78 13.27 1.33 -14.85
C GLY A 78 12.30 2.23 -15.61
N THR A 79 12.28 3.54 -15.39
CA THR A 79 11.44 4.47 -16.16
C THR A 79 12.27 5.16 -17.23
N ALA A 80 12.51 4.48 -18.36
CA ALA A 80 12.81 5.19 -19.59
C ALA A 80 11.56 6.00 -19.97
N ASN A 81 11.64 7.30 -19.83
CA ASN A 81 10.58 8.23 -20.20
C ASN A 81 10.43 8.22 -21.73
N PRO A 82 9.32 7.76 -22.32
CA PRO A 82 9.11 7.93 -23.74
C PRO A 82 8.80 9.40 -24.02
N THR A 83 9.60 9.99 -24.90
CA THR A 83 9.39 11.31 -25.51
C THR A 83 7.94 11.45 -25.97
N PRO A 84 7.24 12.55 -25.67
CA PRO A 84 5.85 12.72 -26.09
C PRO A 84 5.77 12.91 -27.60
N THR A 85 5.21 11.93 -28.30
CA THR A 85 4.77 12.08 -29.68
C THR A 85 3.44 12.86 -29.68
N PRO A 86 3.25 13.87 -30.53
CA PRO A 86 2.00 14.63 -30.59
C PRO A 86 0.88 13.74 -31.14
N THR A 87 -0.09 13.41 -30.30
CA THR A 87 -1.28 12.65 -30.68
C THR A 87 -2.39 13.61 -31.07
N THR A 88 -2.86 13.42 -32.29
CA THR A 88 -4.04 14.05 -32.88
C THR A 88 -5.30 13.77 -32.06
N THR A 89 -6.10 14.82 -31.86
CA THR A 89 -7.39 14.84 -31.19
C THR A 89 -8.41 13.92 -31.87
N PRO A 90 -9.07 12.98 -31.21
CA PRO A 90 -10.28 12.38 -31.72
C PRO A 90 -11.54 13.11 -31.24
N THR A 91 -12.46 13.30 -32.17
CA THR A 91 -13.82 13.81 -32.10
C THR A 91 -14.66 13.13 -30.99
N PRO A 92 -15.56 13.86 -30.29
CA PRO A 92 -16.37 13.31 -29.22
C PRO A 92 -17.47 12.39 -29.76
N THR A 93 -17.42 11.13 -29.36
CA THR A 93 -18.53 10.19 -29.54
C THR A 93 -19.44 10.21 -28.33
N VAL A 94 -20.74 10.34 -28.60
CA VAL A 94 -21.87 10.47 -27.70
C VAL A 94 -21.90 9.35 -26.63
N ALA A 95 -22.10 9.74 -25.37
CA ALA A 95 -22.25 8.86 -24.23
C ALA A 95 -23.63 8.16 -24.22
N PRO A 96 -23.71 6.88 -23.80
CA PRO A 96 -24.98 6.30 -23.41
C PRO A 96 -25.34 6.70 -21.97
N THR A 97 -26.57 7.09 -21.81
CA THR A 97 -27.27 7.44 -20.56
C THR A 97 -27.20 6.29 -19.55
N SER A 98 -26.62 6.55 -18.38
CA SER A 98 -26.63 5.61 -17.27
C SER A 98 -27.90 5.78 -16.46
N THR A 99 -28.78 4.81 -16.55
CA THR A 99 -29.93 4.65 -15.62
C THR A 99 -29.43 3.85 -14.43
N ASP A 100 -29.48 4.43 -13.23
CA ASP A 100 -29.19 3.74 -11.99
C ASP A 100 -30.37 2.82 -11.62
N PRO A 101 -30.14 1.54 -11.30
CA PRO A 101 -31.07 0.74 -10.51
C PRO A 101 -30.50 0.48 -9.10
N GLU A 102 -31.32 0.78 -8.10
CA GLU A 102 -31.14 0.42 -6.70
C GLU A 102 -31.16 -1.10 -6.48
N GLY A 103 -30.27 -1.51 -5.59
CA GLY A 103 -30.39 -2.61 -4.63
C GLY A 103 -30.85 -3.99 -5.10
N SER A 104 -29.92 -4.91 -5.28
CA SER A 104 -30.08 -6.32 -4.91
C SER A 104 -28.77 -7.05 -5.15
N GLY A 105 -28.41 -8.02 -4.31
CA GLY A 105 -27.22 -8.85 -4.47
C GLY A 105 -27.13 -9.43 -5.89
N SER A 106 -26.36 -8.79 -6.75
CA SER A 106 -26.32 -9.07 -8.18
C SER A 106 -25.03 -9.79 -8.52
N SER A 107 -25.18 -11.02 -9.05
CA SER A 107 -24.16 -11.76 -9.79
C SER A 107 -23.77 -11.03 -11.10
N GLY A 108 -23.56 -9.72 -11.02
CA GLY A 108 -23.21 -8.88 -12.15
C GLY A 108 -21.70 -8.93 -12.48
N PRO A 109 -21.28 -8.41 -13.65
CA PRO A 109 -19.88 -8.30 -13.99
C PRO A 109 -19.16 -7.34 -13.06
N THR A 110 -17.88 -7.63 -12.77
CA THR A 110 -17.03 -6.71 -12.01
C THR A 110 -16.94 -5.37 -12.73
N ARG A 111 -17.35 -4.29 -12.06
CA ARG A 111 -17.23 -2.90 -12.57
C ARG A 111 -15.89 -2.32 -12.18
N ARG A 112 -15.36 -1.45 -13.02
CA ARG A 112 -14.09 -0.76 -12.80
C ARG A 112 -14.28 0.73 -13.10
N ASP A 113 -14.41 1.54 -12.06
CA ASP A 113 -14.68 2.97 -12.16
C ASP A 113 -13.40 3.76 -11.86
N ARG A 114 -13.13 4.81 -12.62
CA ARG A 114 -12.01 5.72 -12.36
C ARG A 114 -12.44 6.83 -11.43
N ALA A 115 -11.57 7.16 -10.46
CA ALA A 115 -11.80 8.23 -9.52
C ALA A 115 -10.49 8.92 -9.13
N VAL A 116 -10.63 10.07 -8.45
CA VAL A 116 -9.51 10.80 -7.86
C VAL A 116 -9.73 10.86 -6.35
N VAL A 117 -8.70 10.56 -5.56
CA VAL A 117 -8.76 10.66 -4.11
C VAL A 117 -8.90 12.13 -3.69
N VAL A 118 -9.94 12.45 -2.92
CA VAL A 118 -10.19 13.78 -2.37
C VAL A 118 -9.74 13.87 -0.93
N ARG A 119 -9.90 12.78 -0.18
CA ARG A 119 -9.53 12.69 1.24
C ARG A 119 -9.30 11.23 1.64
N VAL A 120 -8.31 11.02 2.48
CA VAL A 120 -8.19 9.80 3.28
C VAL A 120 -8.87 10.03 4.61
N THR A 121 -9.93 9.30 4.90
CA THR A 121 -10.69 9.41 6.15
C THR A 121 -9.97 8.69 7.28
N ASP A 122 -9.61 7.43 7.02
CA ASP A 122 -8.89 6.55 7.93
C ASP A 122 -8.12 5.47 7.13
N GLY A 123 -7.73 4.37 7.79
CA GLY A 123 -6.92 3.33 7.16
C GLY A 123 -7.64 2.47 6.11
N ASP A 124 -8.97 2.53 6.02
CA ASP A 124 -9.78 1.71 5.11
C ASP A 124 -10.93 2.46 4.42
N THR A 125 -11.02 3.76 4.65
CA THR A 125 -12.08 4.61 4.08
C THR A 125 -11.50 5.83 3.37
N LEU A 126 -11.87 5.99 2.10
CA LEU A 126 -11.47 7.11 1.25
C LEU A 126 -12.70 7.95 0.86
N LYS A 127 -12.50 9.24 0.64
CA LYS A 127 -13.41 10.08 -0.12
C LYS A 127 -12.82 10.30 -1.50
N VAL A 128 -13.57 10.01 -2.54
CA VAL A 128 -13.11 10.09 -3.94
C VAL A 128 -14.05 10.95 -4.76
N ARG A 129 -13.53 11.55 -5.83
CA ARG A 129 -14.30 12.22 -6.87
C ARG A 129 -14.34 11.32 -8.10
N MET A 130 -15.55 10.88 -8.45
CA MET A 130 -15.81 10.05 -9.64
C MET A 130 -15.64 10.85 -10.93
N VAL A 131 -15.45 10.17 -12.04
CA VAL A 131 -15.63 10.79 -13.36
C VAL A 131 -17.05 11.38 -13.43
N GLY A 132 -17.18 12.64 -13.80
CA GLY A 132 -18.46 13.39 -13.72
C GLY A 132 -18.59 14.26 -12.46
N GLY A 133 -17.57 14.32 -11.60
CA GLY A 133 -17.44 15.32 -10.51
C GLY A 133 -18.10 14.95 -9.20
N ARG A 134 -18.95 13.90 -9.16
CA ARG A 134 -19.64 13.48 -7.94
C ARG A 134 -18.66 12.89 -6.93
N GLU A 135 -18.73 13.34 -5.68
CA GLU A 135 -17.93 12.78 -4.58
C GLU A 135 -18.64 11.61 -3.89
N ARG A 136 -17.88 10.58 -3.50
CA ARG A 136 -18.36 9.40 -2.81
C ARG A 136 -17.40 8.97 -1.72
N TYR A 137 -17.94 8.42 -0.64
CA TYR A 137 -17.15 7.65 0.29
C TYR A 137 -17.00 6.22 -0.21
N VAL A 138 -15.82 5.67 -0.04
CA VAL A 138 -15.45 4.29 -0.42
C VAL A 138 -14.91 3.59 0.81
N ARG A 139 -15.56 2.52 1.24
CA ARG A 139 -15.04 1.59 2.23
C ARG A 139 -14.36 0.45 1.48
N LEU A 140 -13.11 0.21 1.78
CA LEU A 140 -12.36 -0.86 1.15
C LEU A 140 -12.92 -2.22 1.56
N ILE A 141 -13.19 -3.09 0.59
CA ILE A 141 -13.69 -4.44 0.83
C ILE A 141 -12.60 -5.29 1.49
N GLY A 142 -13.01 -6.07 2.49
CA GLY A 142 -12.24 -7.18 3.02
C GLY A 142 -11.12 -6.79 3.96
N ILE A 143 -11.05 -5.54 4.39
CA ILE A 143 -10.08 -5.09 5.40
C ILE A 143 -10.77 -4.30 6.51
N ASP A 144 -10.15 -4.31 7.67
CA ASP A 144 -10.49 -3.47 8.81
C ASP A 144 -9.21 -2.89 9.42
N THR A 145 -9.29 -1.63 9.81
CA THR A 145 -8.16 -0.91 10.41
C THR A 145 -8.55 -0.31 11.75
N PRO A 146 -7.60 -0.15 12.68
CA PRO A 146 -7.89 0.51 13.94
C PRO A 146 -8.43 1.93 13.72
N GLU A 147 -9.45 2.29 14.47
CA GLU A 147 -10.18 3.56 14.36
C GLU A 147 -9.34 4.76 14.84
N VAL A 148 -9.52 5.89 14.14
CA VAL A 148 -8.92 7.20 14.49
C VAL A 148 -9.96 8.21 14.94
N HIS A 149 -11.25 7.89 14.75
CA HIS A 149 -12.37 8.77 15.10
C HIS A 149 -13.14 8.19 16.30
N GLY A 150 -13.57 9.06 17.21
CA GLY A 150 -14.20 8.61 18.45
C GLY A 150 -13.16 8.09 19.45
N ARG A 151 -13.24 6.82 19.83
CA ARG A 151 -12.23 6.15 20.65
C ARG A 151 -11.05 5.73 19.77
N THR A 152 -9.93 6.44 19.88
CA THR A 152 -8.72 6.10 19.13
C THR A 152 -8.19 4.74 19.57
N GLU A 153 -7.98 3.85 18.60
CA GLU A 153 -7.42 2.51 18.82
C GLU A 153 -5.92 2.49 18.57
N CYS A 154 -5.25 1.49 19.18
CA CYS A 154 -3.82 1.28 18.97
C CYS A 154 -3.53 1.07 17.48
N GLY A 155 -2.69 1.92 16.91
CA GLY A 155 -2.28 1.81 15.51
C GLY A 155 -3.15 2.56 14.49
N GLY A 156 -4.26 3.18 14.89
CA GLY A 156 -5.15 3.88 13.96
C GLY A 156 -4.44 4.99 13.18
N ALA A 157 -3.62 5.79 13.85
CA ALA A 157 -2.83 6.83 13.19
C ALA A 157 -1.82 6.26 12.17
N ALA A 158 -1.20 5.11 12.50
CA ALA A 158 -0.26 4.44 11.60
C ALA A 158 -0.97 3.86 10.37
N ALA A 159 -2.13 3.20 10.56
CA ALA A 159 -2.95 2.67 9.47
C ALA A 159 -3.43 3.78 8.52
N SER A 160 -3.90 4.92 9.07
CA SER A 160 -4.32 6.07 8.28
C SER A 160 -3.16 6.74 7.55
N SER A 161 -1.96 6.78 8.16
CA SER A 161 -0.75 7.28 7.51
C SER A 161 -0.31 6.37 6.38
N ALA A 162 -0.35 5.05 6.57
CA ALA A 162 -0.08 4.09 5.51
C ALA A 162 -1.06 4.27 4.32
N MET A 163 -2.36 4.46 4.59
CA MET A 163 -3.34 4.73 3.54
C MET A 163 -3.04 6.04 2.79
N ARG A 164 -2.63 7.11 3.49
CA ARG A 164 -2.24 8.37 2.83
C ARG A 164 -1.06 8.20 1.88
N ARG A 165 -0.10 7.34 2.21
CA ARG A 165 1.01 7.00 1.30
C ARG A 165 0.54 6.18 0.10
N LEU A 166 -0.33 5.21 0.31
CA LEU A 166 -0.84 4.34 -0.75
C LEU A 166 -1.81 5.03 -1.69
N ALA A 167 -2.61 5.97 -1.19
CA ALA A 167 -3.62 6.70 -1.92
C ALA A 167 -3.59 8.20 -1.58
N PRO A 168 -2.51 8.94 -1.93
CA PRO A 168 -2.40 10.37 -1.67
C PRO A 168 -3.58 11.15 -2.28
N VAL A 169 -3.95 12.27 -1.65
CA VAL A 169 -4.94 13.20 -2.19
C VAL A 169 -4.50 13.67 -3.58
N GLY A 170 -5.43 13.70 -4.53
CA GLY A 170 -5.15 14.02 -5.94
C GLY A 170 -4.76 12.81 -6.78
N SER A 171 -4.42 11.67 -6.19
CA SER A 171 -4.05 10.49 -6.97
C SER A 171 -5.23 9.84 -7.69
N ARG A 172 -4.99 9.33 -8.91
CA ARG A 172 -5.96 8.55 -9.67
C ARG A 172 -6.00 7.12 -9.16
N VAL A 173 -7.21 6.60 -8.95
CA VAL A 173 -7.47 5.23 -8.51
C VAL A 173 -8.51 4.57 -9.40
N VAL A 174 -8.53 3.25 -9.40
CA VAL A 174 -9.58 2.43 -9.99
C VAL A 174 -10.34 1.75 -8.87
N LEU A 175 -11.63 1.97 -8.83
CA LEU A 175 -12.57 1.34 -7.91
C LEU A 175 -13.11 0.08 -8.57
N VAL A 176 -12.92 -1.07 -7.93
CA VAL A 176 -13.31 -2.36 -8.50
C VAL A 176 -14.40 -2.97 -7.62
N SER A 177 -15.58 -3.20 -8.20
CA SER A 177 -16.69 -3.85 -7.47
C SER A 177 -16.42 -5.33 -7.29
N ASP A 178 -16.97 -5.87 -6.21
CA ASP A 178 -17.06 -7.31 -6.00
C ASP A 178 -18.51 -7.75 -6.25
N PRO A 179 -18.80 -8.57 -7.26
CA PRO A 179 -20.16 -9.01 -7.53
C PRO A 179 -20.74 -9.95 -6.48
N THR A 180 -19.91 -10.46 -5.54
CA THR A 180 -20.39 -11.26 -4.40
C THR A 180 -20.75 -10.40 -3.20
N GLN A 181 -20.44 -9.11 -3.23
CA GLN A 181 -20.69 -8.18 -2.14
C GLN A 181 -21.72 -7.12 -2.54
N ALA A 182 -22.38 -6.52 -1.57
CA ALA A 182 -23.27 -5.39 -1.79
C ALA A 182 -22.51 -4.22 -2.46
N ASP A 183 -23.18 -3.43 -3.27
CA ASP A 183 -22.60 -2.24 -3.91
C ASP A 183 -22.24 -1.16 -2.90
N ARG A 184 -23.06 -1.07 -1.82
CA ARG A 184 -22.93 -0.09 -0.74
C ARG A 184 -23.18 -0.73 0.61
N ASP A 185 -22.64 -0.10 1.63
CA ASP A 185 -22.97 -0.44 3.01
C ASP A 185 -24.17 0.38 3.52
N ARG A 186 -24.56 0.12 4.78
CA ARG A 186 -25.66 0.82 5.45
C ARG A 186 -25.47 2.34 5.62
N TYR A 187 -24.27 2.84 5.39
CA TYR A 187 -23.91 4.26 5.46
C TYR A 187 -23.80 4.92 4.08
N ASP A 188 -24.28 4.26 3.02
CA ASP A 188 -24.21 4.69 1.62
C ASP A 188 -22.77 4.83 1.08
N ARG A 189 -21.77 4.20 1.73
CA ARG A 189 -20.40 4.13 1.21
C ARG A 189 -20.32 3.04 0.14
N LEU A 190 -19.63 3.33 -0.97
CA LEU A 190 -19.33 2.31 -1.98
C LEU A 190 -18.41 1.24 -1.39
N LEU A 191 -18.73 -0.03 -1.58
CA LEU A 191 -17.86 -1.15 -1.24
C LEU A 191 -17.01 -1.49 -2.46
N ARG A 192 -15.69 -1.24 -2.39
CA ARG A 192 -14.76 -1.43 -3.53
C ARG A 192 -13.41 -1.96 -3.07
N TYR A 193 -12.78 -2.76 -3.93
CA TYR A 193 -11.33 -2.80 -3.93
C TYR A 193 -10.82 -1.51 -4.57
N VAL A 194 -9.75 -0.97 -4.05
CA VAL A 194 -9.13 0.24 -4.58
C VAL A 194 -7.78 -0.12 -5.17
N GLU A 195 -7.59 0.17 -6.44
CA GLU A 195 -6.35 -0.11 -7.14
C GLU A 195 -5.68 1.18 -7.59
N ARG A 196 -4.39 1.29 -7.35
CA ARG A 196 -3.55 2.40 -7.83
C ARG A 196 -2.29 1.83 -8.47
N ARG A 197 -1.97 2.30 -9.70
CA ARG A 197 -0.81 1.81 -10.46
C ARG A 197 -0.76 0.26 -10.56
N GLY A 198 -1.91 -0.37 -10.74
CA GLY A 198 -2.02 -1.83 -10.82
C GLY A 198 -1.92 -2.58 -9.48
N ARG A 199 -1.71 -1.87 -8.36
CA ARG A 199 -1.64 -2.47 -7.02
C ARG A 199 -2.98 -2.36 -6.30
N ASP A 200 -3.41 -3.42 -5.68
CA ASP A 200 -4.55 -3.46 -4.76
C ASP A 200 -4.11 -2.92 -3.40
N ILE A 201 -4.52 -1.66 -3.09
CA ILE A 201 -4.06 -0.99 -1.86
C ILE A 201 -4.63 -1.59 -0.58
N GLY A 202 -5.82 -2.20 -0.61
CA GLY A 202 -6.34 -2.96 0.53
C GLY A 202 -5.45 -4.14 0.86
N LYS A 203 -5.06 -4.92 -0.16
CA LYS A 203 -4.11 -6.02 0.02
C LYS A 203 -2.75 -5.55 0.54
N VAL A 204 -2.27 -4.39 0.09
CA VAL A 204 -1.00 -3.83 0.57
C VAL A 204 -1.10 -3.41 2.04
N GLN A 205 -2.22 -2.80 2.48
CA GLN A 205 -2.48 -2.48 3.89
C GLN A 205 -2.37 -3.74 4.77
N VAL A 206 -3.00 -4.86 4.36
CA VAL A 206 -2.92 -6.14 5.07
C VAL A 206 -1.49 -6.69 5.06
N ALA A 207 -0.84 -6.71 3.89
CA ALA A 207 0.50 -7.26 3.73
C ALA A 207 1.57 -6.50 4.55
N SER A 208 1.36 -5.21 4.78
CA SER A 208 2.22 -4.35 5.61
C SER A 208 1.84 -4.38 7.10
N GLY A 209 0.77 -5.09 7.48
CA GLY A 209 0.31 -5.21 8.86
C GLY A 209 -0.37 -3.95 9.40
N HIS A 210 -0.97 -3.14 8.54
CA HIS A 210 -1.75 -1.95 8.94
C HIS A 210 -3.26 -2.17 8.88
N ALA A 211 -3.72 -3.31 8.37
CA ALA A 211 -5.10 -3.75 8.37
C ALA A 211 -5.17 -5.25 8.66
N GLN A 212 -6.28 -5.68 9.20
CA GLN A 212 -6.66 -7.09 9.31
C GLN A 212 -7.68 -7.44 8.23
N VAL A 213 -7.77 -8.72 7.89
CA VAL A 213 -8.82 -9.22 6.99
C VAL A 213 -10.16 -9.20 7.73
N TYR A 214 -11.18 -8.69 7.06
CA TYR A 214 -12.52 -8.60 7.62
C TYR A 214 -13.57 -9.18 6.68
N VAL A 215 -14.19 -10.27 7.12
CA VAL A 215 -15.31 -10.93 6.42
C VAL A 215 -16.61 -10.56 7.12
N TYR A 216 -17.42 -9.72 6.48
CA TYR A 216 -18.68 -9.25 7.07
C TYR A 216 -19.72 -10.37 7.11
N ARG A 217 -20.28 -10.66 8.31
CA ARG A 217 -21.36 -11.66 8.51
C ARG A 217 -21.06 -13.06 7.93
N ASN A 218 -19.80 -13.47 7.92
CA ASN A 218 -19.35 -14.73 7.30
C ASN A 218 -19.65 -14.82 5.78
N ASP A 219 -19.74 -13.68 5.10
CA ASP A 219 -19.94 -13.60 3.65
C ASP A 219 -18.58 -13.28 2.98
N PRO A 220 -17.85 -14.30 2.47
CA PRO A 220 -16.52 -14.12 1.95
C PRO A 220 -16.55 -13.33 0.64
N PHE A 221 -15.66 -12.37 0.53
CA PHE A 221 -15.42 -11.61 -0.70
C PHE A 221 -14.47 -12.37 -1.65
N ARG A 222 -14.50 -12.06 -2.94
CA ARG A 222 -13.74 -12.84 -3.96
C ARG A 222 -12.24 -12.92 -3.73
N ARG A 223 -11.63 -11.97 -3.01
CA ARG A 223 -10.18 -11.94 -2.75
C ARG A 223 -9.83 -12.46 -1.34
N THR A 224 -10.77 -13.08 -0.61
CA THR A 224 -10.59 -13.51 0.80
C THR A 224 -9.32 -14.37 0.97
N ASP A 225 -9.17 -15.48 0.24
CA ASP A 225 -8.02 -16.37 0.37
C ASP A 225 -6.67 -15.66 0.14
N THR A 226 -6.67 -14.73 -0.84
CA THR A 226 -5.48 -13.92 -1.16
C THR A 226 -5.13 -12.99 0.00
N TYR A 227 -6.13 -12.34 0.59
CA TYR A 227 -5.94 -11.40 1.69
C TYR A 227 -5.51 -12.13 2.96
N GLU A 228 -6.17 -13.24 3.30
CA GLU A 228 -5.77 -14.09 4.43
C GLU A 228 -4.35 -14.65 4.28
N GLY A 229 -3.96 -15.00 3.04
CA GLY A 229 -2.60 -15.47 2.76
C GLY A 229 -1.55 -14.41 3.07
N VAL A 230 -1.77 -13.14 2.72
CA VAL A 230 -0.84 -12.05 3.02
C VAL A 230 -0.92 -11.62 4.49
N GLU A 231 -2.10 -11.71 5.12
CA GLU A 231 -2.28 -11.46 6.55
C GLU A 231 -1.45 -12.43 7.39
N ARG A 232 -1.64 -13.74 7.19
CA ARG A 232 -0.85 -14.78 7.90
C ARG A 232 0.65 -14.56 7.75
N ARG A 233 1.09 -14.05 6.60
CA ARG A 233 2.50 -13.70 6.40
C ARG A 233 2.91 -12.47 7.20
N ALA A 234 2.10 -11.42 7.20
CA ALA A 234 2.35 -10.19 7.96
C ALA A 234 2.40 -10.48 9.47
N GLU A 235 1.47 -11.29 9.98
CA GLU A 235 1.42 -11.75 11.37
C GLU A 235 2.68 -12.52 11.76
N ARG A 236 3.05 -13.57 11.02
CA ARG A 236 4.26 -14.37 11.30
C ARG A 236 5.55 -13.54 11.30
N LEU A 237 5.61 -12.51 10.48
CA LEU A 237 6.77 -11.61 10.38
C LEU A 237 6.71 -10.44 11.37
N GLY A 238 5.64 -10.31 12.15
CA GLY A 238 5.43 -9.20 13.08
C GLY A 238 5.38 -7.84 12.39
N ARG A 239 4.85 -7.78 11.17
CA ARG A 239 4.80 -6.53 10.40
C ARG A 239 3.84 -5.52 11.00
N GLY A 240 4.20 -4.25 10.92
CA GLY A 240 3.32 -3.14 11.29
C GLY A 240 2.74 -3.29 12.69
N LEU A 241 1.43 -3.35 12.81
CA LEU A 241 0.70 -3.43 14.07
C LEU A 241 0.75 -4.81 14.74
N TRP A 242 1.10 -5.87 14.01
CA TRP A 242 1.31 -7.21 14.57
C TRP A 242 2.44 -7.27 15.59
N SER A 243 3.41 -6.35 15.52
CA SER A 243 4.48 -6.28 16.52
C SER A 243 4.13 -5.48 17.77
N ARG A 244 3.05 -4.66 17.74
CA ARG A 244 2.77 -3.64 18.76
C ARG A 244 1.35 -3.68 19.34
N CYS A 245 0.35 -3.89 18.49
CA CYS A 245 -1.06 -3.70 18.84
C CYS A 245 -1.89 -4.98 18.84
N TRP A 246 -1.55 -5.96 18.00
CA TRP A 246 -2.34 -7.18 17.78
C TRP A 246 -1.64 -8.45 18.31
N ARG A 247 -0.88 -8.34 19.38
CA ARG A 247 -0.26 -9.46 20.08
C ARG A 247 -1.19 -10.07 21.10
#